data_f1185a8b6e10d1824904a7c3f597b2a7
#
_entry.id   f1185a8b6e10d1824904a7c3f597b2a7
#
_cell.length_a   1.000
_cell.length_b   1.000
_cell.length_c   1.000
_cell.angle_alpha   90.00
_cell.angle_beta   90.00
_cell.angle_gamma   90.00
#
_symmetry.space_group_name_H-M   'P 1'
#
loop_
_entity.id
_entity.type
_entity.pdbx_description
1 polymer ?
#
loop_
_entity_poly.entity_id
_entity_poly.type
_entity_poly.pdbx_seq_one_letter_code
_entity_poly.pdbx_strand_id
1 'polypeptide(L)' 'VIGGRTGSYERLFEEGQRKALLELEQRAQRLGANAVVGIEIDTGTINVDQSGVLMLITATGTAVRMR' A
#
# COMPACT_ATOMS: atom_id res chain seq x y z
N VAL A 1 23.02 3.88 -13.47
CA VAL A 1 22.94 4.24 -12.06
C VAL A 1 21.65 4.96 -11.76
N ILE A 2 21.39 5.98 -12.56
CA ILE A 2 20.16 6.74 -12.37
C ILE A 2 18.94 5.83 -12.54
N GLY A 3 18.95 5.04 -13.59
CA GLY A 3 17.87 4.08 -13.83
C GLY A 3 17.75 3.06 -12.71
N GLY A 4 18.89 2.62 -12.18
CA GLY A 4 18.90 1.68 -11.07
C GLY A 4 18.28 2.26 -9.81
N ARG A 5 18.56 3.52 -9.52
CA ARG A 5 17.97 4.19 -8.37
C ARG A 5 16.47 4.35 -8.53
N THR A 6 16.07 4.81 -9.70
CA THR A 6 14.65 4.97 -10.01
C THR A 6 13.93 3.63 -9.90
N GLY A 7 14.54 2.58 -10.46
CA GLY A 7 13.98 1.25 -10.36
C GLY A 7 13.85 0.76 -8.93
N SER A 8 14.81 1.12 -8.07
CA SER A 8 14.74 0.72 -6.67
C SER A 8 13.58 1.38 -5.94
N TYR A 9 13.37 2.67 -6.16
CA TYR A 9 12.23 3.36 -5.55
C TYR A 9 10.91 2.84 -6.07
N GLU A 10 10.82 2.64 -7.37
CA GLU A 10 9.61 2.10 -7.97
C GLU A 10 9.29 0.72 -7.41
N ARG A 11 10.32 -0.10 -7.23
CA ARG A 11 10.15 -1.44 -6.70
C ARG A 11 9.65 -1.41 -5.26
N LEU A 12 10.22 -0.54 -4.44
CA LEU A 12 9.77 -0.38 -3.06
C LEU A 12 8.33 0.10 -3.00
N PHE A 13 7.99 1.02 -3.86
CA PHE A 13 6.64 1.56 -3.94
C PHE A 13 5.65 0.47 -4.32
N GLU A 14 5.97 -0.31 -5.34
CA GLU A 14 5.12 -1.41 -5.77
C GLU A 14 4.95 -2.47 -4.69
N GLU A 15 6.04 -2.81 -4.01
CA GLU A 15 5.97 -3.77 -2.92
C GLU A 15 5.11 -3.27 -1.77
N GLY A 16 5.26 -1.98 -1.45
CA GLY A 16 4.46 -1.36 -0.41
C GLY A 16 2.99 -1.37 -0.74
N GLN A 17 2.64 -1.04 -1.97
CA GLN A 17 1.25 -1.09 -2.42
C GLN A 17 0.70 -2.51 -2.35
N ARG A 18 1.48 -3.47 -2.81
CA ARG A 18 1.07 -4.87 -2.79
C ARG A 18 0.79 -5.35 -1.38
N LYS A 19 1.68 -5.03 -0.45
CA LYS A 19 1.51 -5.41 0.95
C LYS A 19 0.28 -4.75 1.57
N ALA A 20 0.09 -3.47 1.29
CA ALA A 20 -1.06 -2.74 1.81
C ALA A 20 -2.37 -3.34 1.31
N LEU A 21 -2.43 -3.67 0.02
CA LEU A 21 -3.62 -4.28 -0.56
C LEU A 21 -3.85 -5.68 0.00
N LEU A 22 -2.78 -6.45 0.19
CA LEU A 22 -2.90 -7.79 0.75
C LEU A 22 -3.42 -7.74 2.18
N GLU A 23 -2.92 -6.82 2.98
CA GLU A 23 -3.41 -6.66 4.35
C GLU A 23 -4.87 -6.25 4.37
N LEU A 24 -5.26 -5.36 3.48
CA LEU A 24 -6.66 -4.93 3.37
C LEU A 24 -7.55 -6.11 3.03
N GLU A 25 -7.13 -6.93 2.07
CA GLU A 25 -7.84 -8.12 1.66
C GLU A 25 -7.98 -9.11 2.82
N GLN A 26 -6.90 -9.33 3.55
CA GLN A 26 -6.92 -10.25 4.68
C GLN A 26 -7.86 -9.78 5.78
N ARG A 27 -7.90 -8.48 6.05
CA ARG A 27 -8.82 -7.92 7.02
C ARG A 27 -10.26 -8.09 6.59
N ALA A 28 -10.53 -7.87 5.30
CA ALA A 28 -11.87 -8.06 4.76
C ALA A 28 -12.31 -9.50 4.92
N GLN A 29 -11.44 -10.45 4.65
CA GLN A 29 -11.75 -11.87 4.82
C GLN A 29 -12.07 -12.21 6.26
N ARG A 30 -11.35 -11.64 7.21
CA ARG A 30 -11.63 -11.87 8.63
C ARG A 30 -12.99 -11.36 9.03
N LEU A 31 -13.48 -10.34 8.37
CA LEU A 31 -14.81 -9.78 8.62
C LEU A 31 -15.91 -10.55 7.90
N GLY A 32 -15.55 -11.58 7.16
CA GLY A 32 -16.52 -12.36 6.40
C GLY A 32 -16.88 -11.76 5.06
N ALA A 33 -16.14 -10.76 4.61
CA ALA A 33 -16.39 -10.14 3.32
C ALA A 33 -15.73 -10.95 2.20
N ASN A 34 -16.30 -10.87 1.01
CA ASN A 34 -15.74 -11.53 -0.16
C ASN A 34 -15.34 -10.55 -1.25
N ALA A 35 -15.45 -9.25 -0.97
CA ALA A 35 -15.01 -8.22 -1.90
C ALA A 35 -14.68 -6.96 -1.13
N VAL A 36 -13.85 -6.12 -1.73
CA VAL A 36 -13.52 -4.80 -1.20
C VAL A 36 -13.75 -3.79 -2.32
N VAL A 37 -14.50 -2.77 -2.03
CA VAL A 37 -14.82 -1.73 -3.00
C VAL A 37 -14.35 -0.38 -2.49
N GLY A 38 -14.21 0.58 -3.40
CA GLY A 38 -13.78 1.92 -3.05
C GLY A 38 -12.37 1.97 -2.50
N ILE A 39 -11.47 1.19 -3.08
CA ILE A 39 -10.10 1.14 -2.60
C ILE A 39 -9.39 2.45 -2.95
N GLU A 40 -8.79 3.06 -1.95
CA GLU A 40 -7.94 4.22 -2.12
C GLU A 40 -6.56 3.92 -1.55
N ILE A 41 -5.55 4.34 -2.28
CA ILE A 41 -4.17 4.17 -1.84
C ILE A 41 -3.56 5.58 -1.69
N ASP A 42 -3.16 5.88 -0.47
CA ASP A 42 -2.49 7.14 -0.17
C ASP A 42 -1.02 6.89 0.07
N THR A 43 -0.20 7.75 -0.47
CA THR A 43 1.23 7.70 -0.25
C THR A 43 1.70 9.02 0.32
N GLY A 44 2.62 8.93 1.26
CA GLY A 44 3.22 10.09 1.87
C GLY A 44 4.68 9.86 2.11
N THR A 45 5.43 10.93 2.21
CA THR A 45 6.85 10.86 2.53
C THR A 45 7.13 11.74 3.72
N ILE A 46 7.96 11.24 4.61
CA ILE A 46 8.41 11.97 5.78
C ILE A 46 9.93 12.03 5.73
N ASN A 47 10.47 13.24 5.77
CA ASN A 47 11.91 13.41 5.83
C ASN A 47 12.37 13.18 7.26
N VAL A 48 13.29 12.25 7.41
CA VAL A 48 13.84 11.93 8.73
C VAL A 48 15.24 12.49 8.79
N ASP A 49 15.35 13.77 9.09
CA ASP A 49 16.61 14.47 9.19
C ASP A 49 17.52 14.17 8.00
N GLN A 50 18.79 13.91 8.27
CA GLN A 50 19.77 13.60 7.26
C GLN A 50 19.83 12.10 6.96
N SER A 51 19.08 11.30 7.70
CA SER A 51 19.20 9.85 7.56
C SER A 51 18.32 9.28 6.47
N GLY A 52 17.45 10.08 5.86
CA GLY A 52 16.70 9.60 4.73
C GLY A 52 15.23 10.00 4.73
N VAL A 53 14.46 9.26 3.97
CA VAL A 53 13.05 9.52 3.75
C VAL A 53 12.26 8.27 4.12
N LEU A 54 11.21 8.47 4.89
CA LEU A 54 10.28 7.42 5.23
C LEU A 54 9.10 7.51 4.29
N MET A 55 8.74 6.40 3.67
CA MET A 55 7.61 6.33 2.78
C MET A 55 6.45 5.63 3.48
N LEU A 56 5.31 6.28 3.49
CA LEU A 56 4.10 5.73 4.07
C LEU A 56 3.13 5.38 2.95
N ILE A 57 2.65 4.15 2.95
CA ILE A 57 1.65 3.70 1.99
C ILE A 57 0.47 3.17 2.77
N THR A 58 -0.69 3.76 2.53
CA THR A 58 -1.92 3.37 3.22
C THR A 58 -2.95 2.95 2.19
N ALA A 59 -3.63 1.85 2.45
CA ALA A 59 -4.72 1.41 1.61
C ALA A 59 -5.99 1.33 2.45
N THR A 60 -7.06 1.89 1.94
CA THR A 60 -8.37 1.86 2.60
C THR A 60 -9.41 1.37 1.61
N GLY A 61 -10.48 0.82 2.12
CA GLY A 61 -11.56 0.34 1.28
C GLY A 61 -12.74 -0.10 2.13
N THR A 62 -13.83 -0.44 1.46
CA THR A 62 -15.03 -0.92 2.13
C THR A 62 -15.20 -2.40 1.87
N ALA A 63 -15.20 -3.18 2.93
CA ALA A 63 -15.41 -4.62 2.84
C ALA A 63 -16.90 -4.89 2.66
N VAL A 64 -17.25 -5.69 1.66
CA VAL A 64 -18.64 -6.01 1.38
C VAL A 64 -18.79 -7.51 1.16
N ARG A 65 -19.98 -8.00 1.39
CA ARG A 65 -20.28 -9.37 1.09
C ARG A 65 -21.31 -9.41 -0.04
N MET A 66 -20.87 -9.92 -1.16
CA MET A 66 -21.71 -10.04 -2.35
C MET A 66 -22.21 -11.46 -2.47
N ARG A 67 -23.41 -11.57 -2.92
CA ARG A 67 -24.04 -12.88 -3.16
C ARG A 67 -23.81 -13.34 -4.58
#